data_d9386305606593847826daf080667afe
#
_entry.id   d9386305606593847826daf080667afe
#
_cell.length_a   1.000
_cell.length_b   1.000
_cell.length_c   1.000
_cell.angle_alpha   90.00
_cell.angle_beta   90.00
_cell.angle_gamma   90.00
#
_symmetry.space_group_name_H-M   'P 1'
#
loop_
_entity.id
_entity.type
_entity.pdbx_description
1 polymer ?
#
loop_
_entity_poly.entity_id
_entity_poly.type
_entity_poly.pdbx_seq_one_letter_code
_entity_poly.pdbx_strand_id
1 'polypeptide(L)'
;MAKPVAKFRTGQVSAAIWENEITVNGKKAVMLKASLERRFKDKDGQWKSSTSFSRNEIPLAVYCLQKSFEHIIESQQDDDSVEEETVMDS
;
A
#
# COMPACT_ATOMS: atom_id res chain seq x y z
N MET A 1 -11.74 14.18 5.46
CA MET A 1 -10.42 13.68 5.78
C MET A 1 -10.26 12.26 5.31
N ALA A 2 -9.19 11.99 4.61
CA ALA A 2 -8.99 10.69 4.02
C ALA A 2 -8.59 9.67 5.07
N LYS A 3 -9.12 8.48 4.95
CA LYS A 3 -8.75 7.35 5.78
C LYS A 3 -8.28 6.23 4.89
N PRO A 4 -7.33 5.44 5.35
CA PRO A 4 -6.94 4.28 4.56
C PRO A 4 -8.08 3.28 4.50
N VAL A 5 -8.19 2.59 3.37
CA VAL A 5 -9.20 1.56 3.22
C VAL A 5 -8.72 0.23 3.80
N ALA A 6 -7.41 0.09 3.99
CA ALA A 6 -6.84 -1.10 4.61
C ALA A 6 -5.47 -0.75 5.16
N LYS A 7 -5.04 -1.50 6.18
CA LYS A 7 -3.71 -1.34 6.75
C LYS A 7 -3.13 -2.71 7.03
N PHE A 8 -1.83 -2.83 6.83
CA PHE A 8 -1.09 -4.05 7.14
C PHE A 8 0.14 -3.65 7.93
N ARG A 9 0.37 -4.35 9.01
CA ARG A 9 1.43 -3.97 9.93
C ARG A 9 2.15 -5.22 10.43
N THR A 10 3.46 -5.10 10.51
CA THR A 10 4.24 -6.12 11.19
C THR A 10 5.42 -5.41 11.86
N GLY A 11 5.58 -5.61 13.16
CA GLY A 11 6.58 -4.90 13.91
C GLY A 11 6.35 -3.40 13.84
N GLN A 12 7.38 -2.68 13.47
CA GLN A 12 7.31 -1.23 13.36
C GLN A 12 6.99 -0.74 11.95
N VAL A 13 6.82 -1.67 11.03
CA VAL A 13 6.57 -1.33 9.63
C VAL A 13 5.10 -1.51 9.33
N SER A 14 4.52 -0.56 8.63
CA SER A 14 3.11 -0.65 8.26
C SER A 14 2.91 -0.10 6.86
N ALA A 15 1.92 -0.65 6.19
CA ALA A 15 1.46 -0.16 4.89
C ALA A 15 0.01 0.21 5.02
N ALA A 16 -0.36 1.28 4.35
CA ALA A 16 -1.75 1.72 4.30
C ALA A 16 -2.17 1.84 2.86
N ILE A 17 -3.39 1.44 2.57
CA ILE A 17 -3.92 1.51 1.21
C ILE A 17 -4.94 2.62 1.16
N TRP A 18 -4.79 3.48 0.18
CA TRP A 18 -5.57 4.70 0.02
C TRP A 18 -6.28 4.69 -1.31
N GLU A 19 -7.47 5.25 -1.32
CA GLU A 19 -8.21 5.47 -2.56
C GLU A 19 -7.91 6.85 -3.09
N ASN A 20 -7.59 6.91 -4.38
CA ASN A 20 -7.46 8.16 -5.10
C ASN A 20 -8.42 8.17 -6.26
N GLU A 21 -9.17 9.26 -6.41
CA GLU A 21 -9.95 9.44 -7.61
C GLU A 21 -9.08 10.05 -8.70
N ILE A 22 -9.16 9.47 -9.87
CA ILE A 22 -8.47 10.00 -11.04
C ILE A 22 -9.47 10.12 -12.18
N THR A 23 -9.13 10.95 -13.14
CA THR A 23 -9.94 11.11 -14.34
C THR A 23 -9.14 10.59 -15.52
N VAL A 24 -9.72 9.62 -16.22
CA VAL A 24 -9.09 9.02 -17.38
C VAL A 24 -10.08 9.12 -18.53
N ASN A 25 -9.70 9.82 -19.59
CA ASN A 25 -10.55 10.01 -20.77
C ASN A 25 -11.92 10.54 -20.40
N GLY A 26 -11.95 11.51 -19.47
CA GLY A 26 -13.18 12.13 -19.06
C GLY A 26 -14.02 11.34 -18.10
N LYS A 27 -13.57 10.16 -17.69
CA LYS A 27 -14.31 9.32 -16.75
C LYS A 27 -13.57 9.25 -15.43
N LYS A 28 -14.33 9.21 -14.36
CA LYS A 28 -13.76 9.05 -13.04
C LYS A 28 -13.42 7.60 -12.79
N ALA A 29 -12.29 7.38 -12.20
CA ALA A 29 -11.85 6.05 -11.81
C ALA A 29 -11.22 6.12 -10.43
N VAL A 30 -11.21 4.99 -9.74
CA VAL A 30 -10.58 4.89 -8.43
C VAL A 30 -9.30 4.09 -8.59
N MET A 31 -8.22 4.67 -8.05
CA MET A 31 -6.94 3.99 -8.03
C MET A 31 -6.54 3.76 -6.59
N LEU A 32 -6.10 2.55 -6.28
CA LEU A 32 -5.61 2.23 -4.96
C LEU A 32 -4.10 2.37 -4.94
N LYS A 33 -3.61 3.02 -3.91
CA LYS A 33 -2.18 3.22 -3.72
C LYS A 33 -1.80 2.79 -2.32
N ALA A 34 -0.58 2.33 -2.17
CA ALA A 34 -0.06 1.94 -0.88
C ALA A 34 1.05 2.89 -0.46
N SER A 35 1.03 3.26 0.80
CA SER A 35 2.14 3.97 1.42
C SER A 35 2.76 3.05 2.44
N LEU A 36 4.06 3.19 2.65
CA LEU A 36 4.81 2.34 3.54
C LEU A 36 5.62 3.21 4.48
N GLU A 37 5.59 2.86 5.75
CA GLU A 37 6.35 3.64 6.72
C GLU A 37 6.81 2.77 7.85
N ARG A 38 7.84 3.25 8.52
CA ARG A 38 8.37 2.65 9.73
C ARG A 38 8.21 3.66 10.85
N ARG A 39 7.66 3.21 11.97
CA ARG A 39 7.51 4.09 13.13
C ARG A 39 8.59 3.76 14.15
N PHE A 40 9.08 4.79 14.78
CA PHE A 40 10.14 4.63 15.77
C PHE A 40 10.02 5.74 16.81
N LYS A 41 10.61 5.47 17.96
CA LYS A 41 10.67 6.43 19.03
C LYS A 41 12.03 7.12 18.99
N ASP A 42 12.03 8.45 19.00
CA ASP A 42 13.30 9.16 19.00
C ASP A 42 13.84 9.24 20.42
N LYS A 43 14.96 9.90 20.61
CA LYS A 43 15.59 9.93 21.92
C LYS A 43 14.81 10.77 22.91
N ASP A 44 13.88 11.61 22.46
CA ASP A 44 13.02 12.36 23.36
C ASP A 44 11.75 11.62 23.71
N GLY A 45 11.63 10.36 23.25
CA GLY A 45 10.47 9.56 23.52
C GLY A 45 9.28 9.84 22.63
N GLN A 46 9.48 10.58 21.57
CA GLN A 46 8.39 10.93 20.66
C GLN A 46 8.35 9.97 19.48
N TRP A 47 7.15 9.63 19.07
CA TRP A 47 6.96 8.75 17.94
C TRP A 47 7.11 9.53 16.63
N LYS A 48 7.90 8.96 15.73
CA LYS A 48 8.13 9.54 14.41
C LYS A 48 8.02 8.44 13.37
N SER A 49 7.87 8.85 12.12
CA SER A 49 7.82 7.89 11.03
C SER A 49 8.88 8.22 10.00
N SER A 50 9.29 7.18 9.29
CA SER A 50 10.33 7.28 8.29
C SER A 50 9.97 6.37 7.13
N THR A 51 10.43 6.74 5.94
CA THR A 51 10.29 5.88 4.77
C THR A 51 11.61 5.19 4.42
N SER A 52 12.57 5.23 5.34
CA SER A 52 13.83 4.51 5.18
C SER A 52 13.80 3.26 6.06
N PHE A 53 14.35 2.18 5.54
CA PHE A 53 14.28 0.88 6.21
C PHE A 53 15.66 0.29 6.34
N SER A 54 15.97 -0.17 7.55
CA SER A 54 17.24 -0.84 7.79
C SER A 54 17.18 -2.27 7.30
N ARG A 55 18.34 -2.92 7.34
CA ARG A 55 18.46 -4.30 6.89
C ARG A 55 17.42 -5.21 7.56
N ASN A 56 17.20 -5.03 8.86
CA ASN A 56 16.28 -5.92 9.58
C ASN A 56 14.82 -5.59 9.31
N GLU A 57 14.57 -4.40 8.80
CA GLU A 57 13.20 -3.96 8.53
C GLU A 57 12.77 -4.23 7.10
N ILE A 58 13.72 -4.47 6.21
CA ILE A 58 13.39 -4.70 4.81
C ILE A 58 12.48 -5.91 4.62
N PRO A 59 12.71 -7.06 5.27
CA PRO A 59 11.76 -8.17 5.13
C PRO A 59 10.37 -7.82 5.62
N LEU A 60 10.27 -7.00 6.65
CA LEU A 60 8.96 -6.56 7.14
C LEU A 60 8.26 -5.69 6.11
N ALA A 61 9.03 -4.81 5.46
CA ALA A 61 8.49 -3.97 4.41
C ALA A 61 8.01 -4.80 3.24
N VAL A 62 8.77 -5.83 2.87
CA VAL A 62 8.38 -6.73 1.80
C VAL A 62 7.05 -7.40 2.13
N TYR A 63 6.90 -7.89 3.36
CA TYR A 63 5.66 -8.51 3.79
C TYR A 63 4.49 -7.54 3.67
N CYS A 64 4.65 -6.32 4.18
CA CYS A 64 3.58 -5.34 4.15
C CYS A 64 3.21 -4.97 2.72
N LEU A 65 4.20 -4.85 1.84
CA LEU A 65 3.94 -4.54 0.45
C LEU A 65 3.29 -5.70 -0.27
N GLN A 66 3.69 -6.92 0.07
CA GLN A 66 3.07 -8.11 -0.53
C GLN A 66 1.58 -8.16 -0.17
N LYS A 67 1.26 -7.93 1.10
CA LYS A 67 -0.14 -7.93 1.52
C LYS A 67 -0.92 -6.80 0.86
N SER A 68 -0.28 -5.65 0.70
CA SER A 68 -0.90 -4.53 0.03
C SER A 68 -1.20 -4.85 -1.42
N PHE A 69 -0.25 -5.48 -2.09
CA PHE A 69 -0.43 -5.88 -3.48
C PHE A 69 -1.59 -6.85 -3.61
N GLU A 70 -1.64 -7.85 -2.73
CA GLU A 70 -2.72 -8.83 -2.75
C GLU A 70 -4.07 -8.16 -2.55
N HIS A 71 -4.13 -7.21 -1.62
CA HIS A 71 -5.39 -6.52 -1.36
C HIS A 71 -5.83 -5.71 -2.58
N ILE A 72 -4.90 -5.01 -3.21
CA ILE A 72 -5.24 -4.20 -4.37
C ILE A 72 -5.71 -5.08 -5.52
N ILE A 73 -5.02 -6.18 -5.75
CA ILE A 73 -5.38 -7.10 -6.82
C ILE A 73 -6.78 -7.67 -6.58
N GLU A 74 -7.05 -8.09 -5.35
CA GLU A 74 -8.35 -8.67 -5.04
C GLU A 74 -9.46 -7.65 -5.14
N SER A 75 -9.17 -6.41 -4.75
CA SER A 75 -10.19 -5.37 -4.82
C SER A 75 -10.52 -4.99 -6.25
N GLN A 76 -9.60 -5.16 -7.17
CA GLN A 76 -9.78 -4.77 -8.56
C GLN A 76 -10.22 -5.92 -9.45
N GLN A 77 -10.37 -7.11 -8.87
CA GLN A 77 -10.73 -8.27 -9.66
C GLN A 77 -12.09 -8.13 -10.33
N ASP A 78 -12.98 -7.45 -9.67
CA ASP A 78 -14.31 -7.27 -10.24
C ASP A 78 -14.29 -6.50 -11.52
N ASP A 79 -13.30 -5.62 -11.65
CA ASP A 79 -13.22 -4.80 -12.83
C ASP A 79 -12.57 -5.48 -13.96
N ASP A 80 -11.84 -6.28 -13.82
CA ASP A 80 -11.08 -6.80 -14.77
C ASP A 80 -11.34 -7.76 -15.44
N SER A 81 -11.85 -7.73 -15.28
CA SER A 81 -12.00 -8.65 -15.83
C SER A 81 -10.98 -8.73 -16.82
N VAL A 82 -10.56 -8.25 -16.85
CA VAL A 82 -9.85 -8.19 -17.39
C VAL A 82 -8.72 -8.36 -17.70
N GLU A 83 -8.62 -8.37 -17.72
CA GLU A 83 -7.82 -8.45 -17.99
C GLU A 83 -6.90 -8.99 -17.97
N GLU A 84 -6.92 -9.47 -18.06
CA GLU A 84 -6.28 -9.97 -17.97
C GLU A 84 -5.38 -10.19 -18.31
N GLU A 85 -5.30 -10.14 -18.59
CA GLU A 85 -4.61 -10.31 -18.84
C GLU A 85 -3.61 -10.08 -18.85
N THR A 86 -3.71 -9.77 -18.93
CA THR A 86 -2.90 -9.45 -18.92
C THR A 86 -1.93 -9.58 -18.59
N VAL A 87 -1.98 -9.48 -18.32
CA VAL A 87 -1.10 -9.51 -17.91
C VAL A 87 -0.19 -10.19 -17.85
N MET A 88 -0.28 -10.59 -17.92
CA MET A 88 0.40 -11.16 -17.77
C MET A 88 1.37 -11.49 -18.09
N ASP A 89 1.37 -11.42 -18.37
CA ASP A 89 2.09 -11.73 -18.57
C ASP A 89 3.00 -11.49 -18.55
N SER A 90 3.09 -11.27 -18.41
CA SER A 90 3.74 -11.10 -18.27
C SER A 90 4.30 -11.14 -18.06
#